data_db45ff674e25bdd5e820bd8b9f7f34ef
#
_entry.id   db45ff674e25bdd5e820bd8b9f7f34ef
#
_cell.length_a   1.000
_cell.length_b   1.000
_cell.length_c   1.000
_cell.angle_alpha   90.00
_cell.angle_beta   90.00
_cell.angle_gamma   90.00
#
_symmetry.space_group_name_H-M   'P 1'
#
loop_
_entity.id
_entity.type
_entity.pdbx_description
1 polymer ?
#
loop_
_entity_poly.entity_id
_entity_poly.type
_entity_poly.pdbx_seq_one_letter_code
_entity_poly.pdbx_strand_id
1 'polypeptide(L)'
;MNQPKTYTAASNQRYILRELWHYDRSTIFYALAEIITQIGKGFGTILIPSMIVAFLEQYQKGMITQETLPGAVAKLVTFFVGYSIWCIITGYLKRRNQFQYVKFRCGTMIECTYQKYMSLDYVQCEDEKVQQLLKKAGEAVSGNYRGIEGVLHYDVELLKEAGALILYASLISGVSAWLVVLLVIISLVQILSYKLANNYELKHRDAKAKLTVTQDYLDRQAYAVENGKDIRLYQMKEWLSGHYRAANKKYQALLAKEKACYFADDLFGLLLQLGRDMVCYGYLIGQLMQGMSIARFVLYIGIVSGFSTYFSELTMMISQISSCLKPVGQMQEFTELENVYHHGEGVRLKDEKEAVEVEFSHVSFSYPGTDHKILDDVSFRIKKGGKMALVGINGAGKSTIVKLLCGFYMPDEGHIYINGTDLATMDLDAWYRSLAAVFQDAFTYSFSIADNVTCSMGEDYDAEKCREALKDAGLWEKIQKLPQKEKTFIGKEVSEDGIHLSGGETQKLMLARALYKGCALLLLDEPTAALDAIAENEMYEKYNEMLTGKTALFISHRLASTRFCDHILFLENGKITEEGTHEELMQENGGYAEMFLVQSRYYKEEGAQSHEEHMAGI
;
A
#
# COMPACT_ATOMS: atom_id res chain seq x y z
N MET A 1 11.33 -6.99 -20.96
CA MET A 1 10.22 -6.15 -20.45
C MET A 1 9.08 -6.20 -21.46
N ASN A 2 7.97 -6.86 -21.11
CA ASN A 2 6.77 -6.84 -21.94
C ASN A 2 6.27 -5.38 -22.04
N GLN A 3 5.75 -4.99 -23.22
CA GLN A 3 5.15 -3.67 -23.39
C GLN A 3 4.07 -3.45 -22.32
N PRO A 4 3.99 -2.28 -21.70
CA PRO A 4 3.01 -2.03 -20.66
C PRO A 4 1.61 -2.28 -21.23
N LYS A 5 0.87 -3.20 -20.62
CA LYS A 5 -0.54 -3.46 -20.96
C LYS A 5 -1.31 -2.16 -20.73
N THR A 6 -1.94 -1.63 -21.75
CA THR A 6 -2.79 -0.44 -21.62
C THR A 6 -4.16 -0.87 -21.14
N TYR A 7 -4.46 -0.59 -19.87
CA TYR A 7 -5.77 -0.86 -19.28
C TYR A 7 -6.75 0.26 -19.66
N THR A 8 -7.74 -0.07 -20.47
CA THR A 8 -8.81 0.87 -20.86
C THR A 8 -9.82 1.05 -19.73
N ALA A 9 -10.55 2.17 -19.72
CA ALA A 9 -11.62 2.41 -18.76
C ALA A 9 -12.64 1.25 -18.70
N ALA A 10 -13.01 0.70 -19.88
CA ALA A 10 -13.93 -0.44 -19.97
C ALA A 10 -13.34 -1.74 -19.41
N SER A 11 -12.02 -1.96 -19.56
CA SER A 11 -11.32 -3.09 -18.96
C SER A 11 -11.33 -2.99 -17.44
N ASN A 12 -11.00 -1.80 -16.90
CA ASN A 12 -10.96 -1.54 -15.46
C ASN A 12 -12.36 -1.69 -14.83
N GLN A 13 -13.39 -1.20 -15.52
CA GLN A 13 -14.79 -1.38 -15.10
C GLN A 13 -15.18 -2.86 -15.02
N ARG A 14 -14.85 -3.63 -16.06
CA ARG A 14 -15.12 -5.07 -16.10
C ARG A 14 -14.38 -5.81 -15.00
N TYR A 15 -13.16 -5.43 -14.71
CA TYR A 15 -12.37 -5.99 -13.60
C TYR A 15 -13.09 -5.82 -12.27
N ILE A 16 -13.48 -4.57 -11.91
CA ILE A 16 -14.18 -4.29 -10.65
C ILE A 16 -15.46 -5.11 -10.53
N LEU A 17 -16.27 -5.15 -11.60
CA LEU A 17 -17.54 -5.90 -11.58
C LEU A 17 -17.32 -7.41 -11.47
N ARG A 18 -16.27 -7.95 -12.09
CA ARG A 18 -15.89 -9.35 -11.99
C ARG A 18 -15.47 -9.71 -10.57
N GLU A 19 -14.58 -8.91 -9.95
CA GLU A 19 -14.13 -9.14 -8.59
C GLU A 19 -15.27 -8.99 -7.57
N LEU A 20 -16.15 -8.00 -7.74
CA LEU A 20 -17.33 -7.85 -6.91
C LEU A 20 -18.30 -9.04 -7.07
N TRP A 21 -18.46 -9.58 -8.28
CA TRP A 21 -19.28 -10.76 -8.55
C TRP A 21 -18.74 -12.00 -7.82
N HIS A 22 -17.43 -12.16 -7.75
CA HIS A 22 -16.80 -13.27 -7.01
C HIS A 22 -16.92 -13.06 -5.50
N TYR A 23 -16.81 -11.82 -5.04
CA TYR A 23 -16.92 -11.49 -3.63
C TYR A 23 -18.35 -11.67 -3.09
N ASP A 24 -19.33 -11.00 -3.68
CA ASP A 24 -20.75 -11.07 -3.27
C ASP A 24 -21.69 -10.69 -4.42
N ARG A 25 -22.24 -11.70 -5.10
CA ARG A 25 -23.20 -11.52 -6.19
C ARG A 25 -24.44 -10.75 -5.76
N SER A 26 -24.86 -10.91 -4.49
CA SER A 26 -26.08 -10.26 -4.00
C SER A 26 -25.99 -8.74 -4.04
N THR A 27 -24.79 -8.18 -3.86
CA THR A 27 -24.56 -6.73 -3.86
C THR A 27 -24.93 -6.09 -5.20
N ILE A 28 -24.74 -6.76 -6.34
CA ILE A 28 -25.14 -6.25 -7.66
C ILE A 28 -26.67 -6.18 -7.77
N PHE A 29 -27.41 -7.19 -7.29
CA PHE A 29 -28.87 -7.15 -7.30
C PHE A 29 -29.43 -6.07 -6.38
N TYR A 30 -28.84 -5.87 -5.21
CA TYR A 30 -29.23 -4.79 -4.31
C TYR A 30 -28.88 -3.40 -4.87
N ALA A 31 -27.80 -3.27 -5.65
CA ALA A 31 -27.45 -2.03 -6.35
C ALA A 31 -28.51 -1.70 -7.42
N LEU A 32 -28.96 -2.70 -8.20
CA LEU A 32 -30.07 -2.51 -9.16
C LEU A 32 -31.37 -2.11 -8.46
N ALA A 33 -31.70 -2.75 -7.34
CA ALA A 33 -32.87 -2.39 -6.54
C ALA A 33 -32.76 -0.95 -5.98
N GLU A 34 -31.56 -0.54 -5.54
CA GLU A 34 -31.29 0.82 -5.12
C GLU A 34 -31.54 1.83 -6.24
N ILE A 35 -31.03 1.59 -7.44
CA ILE A 35 -31.23 2.46 -8.62
C ILE A 35 -32.72 2.66 -8.86
N ILE A 36 -33.50 1.57 -8.95
CA ILE A 36 -34.94 1.62 -9.21
C ILE A 36 -35.65 2.41 -8.10
N THR A 37 -35.36 2.14 -6.84
CA THR A 37 -36.02 2.77 -5.72
C THR A 37 -35.63 4.26 -5.58
N GLN A 38 -34.41 4.63 -5.93
CA GLN A 38 -33.96 6.03 -5.93
C GLN A 38 -34.63 6.85 -7.05
N ILE A 39 -34.79 6.29 -8.27
CA ILE A 39 -35.56 6.94 -9.36
C ILE A 39 -37.00 7.19 -8.92
N GLY A 40 -37.67 6.19 -8.33
CA GLY A 40 -39.04 6.32 -7.81
C GLY A 40 -39.15 7.35 -6.69
N LYS A 41 -38.16 7.43 -5.80
CA LYS A 41 -38.07 8.43 -4.75
C LYS A 41 -37.97 9.84 -5.34
N GLY A 42 -37.05 10.05 -6.31
CA GLY A 42 -36.89 11.35 -6.99
C GLY A 42 -38.16 11.81 -7.68
N PHE A 43 -38.86 10.92 -8.39
CA PHE A 43 -40.15 11.24 -9.01
C PHE A 43 -41.25 11.54 -7.99
N GLY A 44 -41.30 10.81 -6.89
CA GLY A 44 -42.27 11.02 -5.82
C GLY A 44 -42.18 12.41 -5.19
N THR A 45 -40.97 12.98 -5.05
CA THR A 45 -40.79 14.34 -4.52
C THR A 45 -41.45 15.42 -5.40
N ILE A 46 -41.54 15.21 -6.71
CA ILE A 46 -42.17 16.12 -7.66
C ILE A 46 -43.68 15.84 -7.77
N LEU A 47 -44.09 14.59 -7.65
CA LEU A 47 -45.46 14.18 -7.74
C LEU A 47 -46.31 14.67 -6.53
N ILE A 48 -45.74 14.69 -5.33
CA ILE A 48 -46.44 15.06 -4.10
C ILE A 48 -47.05 16.48 -4.16
N PRO A 49 -46.31 17.55 -4.50
CA PRO A 49 -46.93 18.89 -4.63
C PRO A 49 -48.03 18.94 -5.65
N SER A 50 -47.89 18.27 -6.79
CA SER A 50 -48.89 18.17 -7.83
C SER A 50 -50.18 17.47 -7.35
N MET A 51 -50.07 16.40 -6.58
CA MET A 51 -51.20 15.67 -6.00
C MET A 51 -51.95 16.52 -4.96
N ILE A 52 -51.26 17.28 -4.12
CA ILE A 52 -51.86 18.19 -3.15
C ILE A 52 -52.64 19.28 -3.88
N VAL A 53 -52.05 19.88 -4.92
CA VAL A 53 -52.73 20.89 -5.73
C VAL A 53 -53.94 20.31 -6.46
N ALA A 54 -53.85 19.11 -7.02
CA ALA A 54 -54.98 18.42 -7.65
C ALA A 54 -56.13 18.17 -6.67
N PHE A 55 -55.82 17.78 -5.44
CA PHE A 55 -56.82 17.62 -4.38
C PHE A 55 -57.52 18.95 -4.06
N LEU A 56 -56.76 20.04 -3.92
CA LEU A 56 -57.35 21.38 -3.66
C LEU A 56 -58.20 21.88 -4.83
N GLU A 57 -57.76 21.68 -6.09
CA GLU A 57 -58.56 22.01 -7.27
C GLU A 57 -59.91 21.26 -7.31
N GLN A 58 -59.89 19.95 -7.01
CA GLN A 58 -61.11 19.12 -6.99
C GLN A 58 -62.05 19.56 -5.88
N TYR A 59 -61.50 19.93 -4.71
CA TYR A 59 -62.34 20.49 -3.61
C TYR A 59 -62.95 21.83 -3.98
N GLN A 60 -62.21 22.77 -4.58
CA GLN A 60 -62.72 24.05 -5.05
C GLN A 60 -63.83 23.93 -6.13
N LYS A 61 -63.67 22.94 -7.02
CA LYS A 61 -64.66 22.67 -8.09
C LYS A 61 -65.88 21.90 -7.59
N GLY A 62 -66.03 21.66 -6.28
CA GLY A 62 -67.15 20.94 -5.69
C GLY A 62 -67.20 19.43 -6.06
N MET A 63 -66.14 18.89 -6.66
CA MET A 63 -66.06 17.46 -6.97
C MET A 63 -65.83 16.61 -5.71
N ILE A 64 -65.23 17.19 -4.67
CA ILE A 64 -65.08 16.59 -3.35
C ILE A 64 -66.06 17.29 -2.44
N THR A 65 -67.16 16.62 -2.04
CA THR A 65 -68.17 17.13 -1.09
C THR A 65 -67.72 16.82 0.35
N GLN A 66 -68.41 17.41 1.33
CA GLN A 66 -68.14 17.13 2.75
C GLN A 66 -68.27 15.63 3.10
N GLU A 67 -69.16 14.91 2.42
CA GLU A 67 -69.38 13.49 2.61
C GLU A 67 -68.20 12.64 2.04
N THR A 68 -67.61 13.04 0.89
CA THR A 68 -66.50 12.32 0.23
C THR A 68 -65.14 12.78 0.69
N LEU A 69 -65.06 13.90 1.42
CA LEU A 69 -63.79 14.47 1.94
C LEU A 69 -62.98 13.49 2.78
N PRO A 70 -63.55 12.74 3.76
CA PRO A 70 -62.76 11.81 4.56
C PRO A 70 -62.10 10.70 3.72
N GLY A 71 -62.84 10.20 2.71
CA GLY A 71 -62.28 9.18 1.79
C GLY A 71 -61.17 9.69 0.88
N ALA A 72 -61.29 10.94 0.41
CA ALA A 72 -60.28 11.60 -0.40
C ALA A 72 -58.99 11.88 0.41
N VAL A 73 -59.13 12.34 1.64
CA VAL A 73 -58.03 12.56 2.58
C VAL A 73 -57.34 11.23 2.93
N ALA A 74 -58.15 10.17 3.20
CA ALA A 74 -57.60 8.84 3.48
C ALA A 74 -56.74 8.31 2.33
N LYS A 75 -57.13 8.47 1.07
CA LYS A 75 -56.33 8.09 -0.11
C LYS A 75 -54.98 8.84 -0.15
N LEU A 76 -55.01 10.15 0.11
CA LEU A 76 -53.80 10.97 0.12
C LEU A 76 -52.86 10.57 1.25
N VAL A 77 -53.37 10.32 2.46
CA VAL A 77 -52.58 9.82 3.60
C VAL A 77 -51.99 8.46 3.31
N THR A 78 -52.78 7.53 2.73
CA THR A 78 -52.25 6.21 2.35
C THR A 78 -51.12 6.32 1.35
N PHE A 79 -51.21 7.23 0.37
CA PHE A 79 -50.09 7.48 -0.56
C PHE A 79 -48.85 7.99 0.15
N PHE A 80 -48.97 8.94 1.08
CA PHE A 80 -47.83 9.47 1.83
C PHE A 80 -47.17 8.42 2.73
N VAL A 81 -47.97 7.58 3.38
CA VAL A 81 -47.45 6.47 4.18
C VAL A 81 -46.66 5.48 3.27
N GLY A 82 -47.25 5.12 2.13
CA GLY A 82 -46.58 4.25 1.15
C GLY A 82 -45.27 4.84 0.63
N TYR A 83 -45.29 6.16 0.29
CA TYR A 83 -44.07 6.86 -0.13
C TYR A 83 -43.00 6.94 0.98
N SER A 84 -43.41 7.14 2.23
CA SER A 84 -42.49 7.15 3.37
C SER A 84 -41.82 5.78 3.56
N ILE A 85 -42.59 4.70 3.44
CA ILE A 85 -42.07 3.34 3.47
C ILE A 85 -41.06 3.12 2.33
N TRP A 86 -41.40 3.58 1.12
CA TRP A 86 -40.52 3.54 -0.05
C TRP A 86 -39.18 4.28 0.22
N CYS A 87 -39.24 5.47 0.83
CA CYS A 87 -38.04 6.23 1.21
C CYS A 87 -37.17 5.49 2.25
N ILE A 88 -37.81 4.81 3.22
CA ILE A 88 -37.10 4.00 4.21
C ILE A 88 -36.38 2.83 3.53
N ILE A 89 -37.06 2.10 2.64
CA ILE A 89 -36.48 1.00 1.88
C ILE A 89 -35.28 1.48 1.04
N THR A 90 -35.46 2.62 0.33
CA THR A 90 -34.36 3.23 -0.45
C THR A 90 -33.16 3.58 0.44
N GLY A 91 -33.41 4.18 1.60
CA GLY A 91 -32.36 4.50 2.57
C GLY A 91 -31.62 3.27 3.11
N TYR A 92 -32.35 2.19 3.36
CA TYR A 92 -31.78 0.92 3.78
C TYR A 92 -30.88 0.33 2.70
N LEU A 93 -31.36 0.24 1.44
CA LEU A 93 -30.61 -0.31 0.32
C LEU A 93 -29.30 0.47 0.10
N LYS A 94 -29.38 1.79 0.10
CA LYS A 94 -28.20 2.66 -0.04
C LYS A 94 -27.14 2.39 1.04
N ARG A 95 -27.54 2.37 2.32
CA ARG A 95 -26.60 2.12 3.43
C ARG A 95 -26.00 0.73 3.39
N ARG A 96 -26.82 -0.28 3.04
CA ARG A 96 -26.35 -1.65 2.88
C ARG A 96 -25.26 -1.75 1.81
N ASN A 97 -25.52 -1.17 0.62
CA ASN A 97 -24.57 -1.22 -0.48
C ASN A 97 -23.28 -0.46 -0.16
N GLN A 98 -23.37 0.72 0.44
CA GLN A 98 -22.20 1.47 0.92
C GLN A 98 -21.33 0.61 1.85
N PHE A 99 -21.96 -0.07 2.80
CA PHE A 99 -21.23 -0.97 3.72
C PHE A 99 -20.57 -2.14 3.00
N GLN A 100 -21.22 -2.74 1.99
CA GLN A 100 -20.63 -3.82 1.20
C GLN A 100 -19.47 -3.35 0.32
N TYR A 101 -19.55 -2.14 -0.24
CA TYR A 101 -18.45 -1.56 -1.02
C TYR A 101 -17.21 -1.30 -0.15
N VAL A 102 -17.40 -0.80 1.07
CA VAL A 102 -16.30 -0.66 2.05
C VAL A 102 -15.70 -2.01 2.41
N LYS A 103 -16.53 -3.02 2.69
CA LYS A 103 -16.05 -4.38 2.97
C LYS A 103 -15.27 -4.98 1.81
N PHE A 104 -15.76 -4.83 0.58
CA PHE A 104 -15.10 -5.30 -0.62
C PHE A 104 -13.73 -4.63 -0.79
N ARG A 105 -13.65 -3.30 -0.63
CA ARG A 105 -12.39 -2.57 -0.70
C ARG A 105 -11.42 -3.01 0.39
N CYS A 106 -11.86 -2.98 1.65
CA CYS A 106 -10.98 -3.25 2.80
C CYS A 106 -10.60 -4.73 2.94
N GLY A 107 -11.55 -5.64 2.73
CA GLY A 107 -11.36 -7.07 2.98
C GLY A 107 -10.82 -7.85 1.79
N THR A 108 -10.97 -7.33 0.55
CA THR A 108 -10.53 -8.06 -0.64
C THR A 108 -9.45 -7.31 -1.40
N MET A 109 -9.71 -6.05 -1.74
CA MET A 109 -8.82 -5.32 -2.65
C MET A 109 -7.53 -4.84 -1.97
N ILE A 110 -7.61 -4.37 -0.72
CA ILE A 110 -6.42 -4.03 0.07
C ILE A 110 -5.60 -5.29 0.32
N GLU A 111 -6.24 -6.38 0.73
CA GLU A 111 -5.57 -7.65 0.99
C GLU A 111 -4.88 -8.19 -0.26
N CYS A 112 -5.53 -8.16 -1.42
CA CYS A 112 -4.94 -8.56 -2.70
C CYS A 112 -3.66 -7.78 -3.03
N THR A 113 -3.68 -6.45 -2.84
CA THR A 113 -2.50 -5.59 -3.05
C THR A 113 -1.39 -5.92 -2.06
N TYR A 114 -1.75 -6.14 -0.79
CA TYR A 114 -0.82 -6.49 0.28
C TYR A 114 -0.15 -7.84 0.02
N GLN A 115 -0.93 -8.89 -0.26
CA GLN A 115 -0.41 -10.22 -0.57
C GLN A 115 0.50 -10.19 -1.79
N LYS A 116 0.13 -9.42 -2.84
CA LYS A 116 0.97 -9.29 -4.03
C LYS A 116 2.33 -8.69 -3.71
N TYR A 117 2.38 -7.59 -2.94
CA TYR A 117 3.65 -6.97 -2.55
C TYR A 117 4.54 -7.95 -1.76
N MET A 118 3.94 -8.71 -0.83
CA MET A 118 4.66 -9.70 -0.01
C MET A 118 5.17 -10.91 -0.81
N SER A 119 4.62 -11.16 -2.00
CA SER A 119 5.02 -12.26 -2.88
C SER A 119 5.95 -11.86 -4.02
N LEU A 120 6.29 -10.57 -4.16
CA LEU A 120 7.24 -10.10 -5.18
C LEU A 120 8.68 -10.45 -4.80
N ASP A 121 9.51 -10.67 -5.82
CA ASP A 121 10.95 -10.80 -5.65
C ASP A 121 11.55 -9.56 -4.99
N TYR A 122 12.57 -9.75 -4.16
CA TYR A 122 13.22 -8.66 -3.46
C TYR A 122 13.79 -7.58 -4.42
N VAL A 123 14.35 -7.99 -5.55
CA VAL A 123 14.85 -7.08 -6.58
C VAL A 123 13.74 -6.17 -7.14
N GLN A 124 12.51 -6.68 -7.24
CA GLN A 124 11.36 -5.88 -7.68
C GLN A 124 10.89 -4.92 -6.57
N CYS A 125 10.99 -5.33 -5.30
CA CYS A 125 10.66 -4.46 -4.17
C CYS A 125 11.60 -3.24 -4.07
N GLU A 126 12.86 -3.36 -4.49
CA GLU A 126 13.81 -2.24 -4.53
C GLU A 126 13.70 -1.38 -5.82
N ASP A 127 13.02 -1.86 -6.87
CA ASP A 127 12.85 -1.10 -8.12
C ASP A 127 11.96 0.13 -7.88
N GLU A 128 12.52 1.31 -8.14
CA GLU A 128 11.81 2.59 -7.98
C GLU A 128 10.52 2.65 -8.80
N LYS A 129 10.47 2.02 -9.98
CA LYS A 129 9.26 1.98 -10.82
C LYS A 129 8.17 1.15 -10.18
N VAL A 130 8.52 0.01 -9.58
CA VAL A 130 7.58 -0.86 -8.86
C VAL A 130 7.08 -0.16 -7.59
N GLN A 131 7.95 0.54 -6.85
CA GLN A 131 7.56 1.35 -5.69
C GLN A 131 6.60 2.49 -6.07
N GLN A 132 6.85 3.17 -7.19
CA GLN A 132 5.95 4.19 -7.73
C GLN A 132 4.61 3.57 -8.16
N LEU A 133 4.64 2.39 -8.77
CA LEU A 133 3.43 1.66 -9.18
C LEU A 133 2.61 1.22 -7.97
N LEU A 134 3.26 0.70 -6.92
CA LEU A 134 2.62 0.35 -5.64
C LEU A 134 1.91 1.57 -5.02
N LYS A 135 2.59 2.71 -4.98
CA LYS A 135 1.99 3.96 -4.47
C LYS A 135 0.73 4.35 -5.25
N LYS A 136 0.79 4.25 -6.58
CA LYS A 136 -0.37 4.54 -7.45
C LYS A 136 -1.48 3.49 -7.33
N ALA A 137 -1.12 2.21 -7.20
CA ALA A 137 -2.06 1.13 -6.93
C ALA A 137 -2.79 1.33 -5.59
N GLY A 138 -2.08 1.82 -4.56
CA GLY A 138 -2.65 2.19 -3.28
C GLY A 138 -3.72 3.29 -3.37
N GLU A 139 -3.65 4.19 -4.36
CA GLU A 139 -4.70 5.19 -4.60
C GLU A 139 -6.04 4.55 -4.99
N ALA A 140 -6.04 3.38 -5.62
CA ALA A 140 -7.26 2.65 -5.99
C ALA A 140 -8.07 2.18 -4.78
N VAL A 141 -7.41 2.01 -3.63
CA VAL A 141 -8.03 1.51 -2.38
C VAL A 141 -7.92 2.49 -1.22
N SER A 142 -7.48 3.74 -1.48
CA SER A 142 -7.08 4.71 -0.45
C SER A 142 -8.20 5.30 0.38
N GLY A 143 -9.47 5.21 -0.03
CA GLY A 143 -10.57 5.81 0.72
C GLY A 143 -11.93 5.69 0.08
N ASN A 144 -12.93 6.14 0.85
CA ASN A 144 -14.33 6.17 0.42
C ASN A 144 -14.49 7.14 -0.77
N TYR A 145 -15.35 6.80 -1.71
CA TYR A 145 -15.62 7.58 -2.93
C TYR A 145 -14.38 7.82 -3.83
N ARG A 146 -13.32 7.00 -3.67
CA ARG A 146 -12.13 7.02 -4.52
C ARG A 146 -11.83 5.63 -5.06
N GLY A 147 -11.10 5.56 -6.19
CA GLY A 147 -10.68 4.29 -6.79
C GLY A 147 -11.85 3.33 -6.97
N ILE A 148 -11.69 2.08 -6.54
CA ILE A 148 -12.66 1.00 -6.71
C ILE A 148 -14.00 1.30 -6.04
N GLU A 149 -13.99 1.75 -4.79
CA GLU A 149 -15.22 2.10 -4.08
C GLU A 149 -15.93 3.28 -4.73
N GLY A 150 -15.16 4.29 -5.18
CA GLY A 150 -15.70 5.43 -5.91
C GLY A 150 -16.41 5.03 -7.19
N VAL A 151 -15.82 4.12 -7.99
CA VAL A 151 -16.44 3.62 -9.21
C VAL A 151 -17.79 2.98 -8.91
N LEU A 152 -17.89 2.11 -7.91
CA LEU A 152 -19.14 1.43 -7.55
C LEU A 152 -20.24 2.42 -7.10
N HIS A 153 -19.85 3.45 -6.34
CA HIS A 153 -20.79 4.50 -5.94
C HIS A 153 -21.27 5.33 -7.12
N TYR A 154 -20.34 5.79 -7.96
CA TYR A 154 -20.68 6.67 -9.09
C TYR A 154 -21.38 5.92 -10.22
N ASP A 155 -21.18 4.62 -10.37
CA ASP A 155 -21.95 3.79 -11.32
C ASP A 155 -23.44 3.74 -10.94
N VAL A 156 -23.73 3.51 -9.67
CA VAL A 156 -25.12 3.50 -9.17
C VAL A 156 -25.76 4.87 -9.35
N GLU A 157 -25.05 5.95 -8.98
CA GLU A 157 -25.56 7.30 -9.16
C GLU A 157 -25.72 7.64 -10.66
N LEU A 158 -24.77 7.27 -11.52
CA LEU A 158 -24.85 7.47 -12.98
C LEU A 158 -26.10 6.80 -13.59
N LEU A 159 -26.33 5.54 -13.24
CA LEU A 159 -27.49 4.80 -13.75
C LEU A 159 -28.81 5.35 -13.22
N LYS A 160 -28.83 5.81 -11.98
CA LYS A 160 -29.97 6.51 -11.37
C LYS A 160 -30.28 7.81 -12.11
N GLU A 161 -29.24 8.66 -12.34
CA GLU A 161 -29.42 9.94 -13.03
C GLU A 161 -29.87 9.74 -14.48
N ALA A 162 -29.29 8.78 -15.19
CA ALA A 162 -29.71 8.42 -16.54
C ALA A 162 -31.16 7.92 -16.60
N GLY A 163 -31.55 7.04 -15.66
CA GLY A 163 -32.91 6.55 -15.58
C GLY A 163 -33.96 7.65 -15.24
N ALA A 164 -33.61 8.54 -14.31
CA ALA A 164 -34.43 9.70 -13.98
C ALA A 164 -34.57 10.66 -15.17
N LEU A 165 -33.46 10.90 -15.90
CA LEU A 165 -33.47 11.76 -17.08
C LEU A 165 -34.38 11.20 -18.18
N ILE A 166 -34.32 9.88 -18.47
CA ILE A 166 -35.21 9.23 -19.44
C ILE A 166 -36.68 9.36 -19.02
N LEU A 167 -36.97 9.11 -17.75
CA LEU A 167 -38.33 9.25 -17.20
C LEU A 167 -38.86 10.69 -17.39
N TYR A 168 -38.05 11.69 -17.04
CA TYR A 168 -38.45 13.10 -17.12
C TYR A 168 -38.60 13.58 -18.56
N ALA A 169 -37.67 13.18 -19.45
CA ALA A 169 -37.78 13.46 -20.88
C ALA A 169 -39.09 12.88 -21.48
N SER A 170 -39.43 11.63 -21.10
CA SER A 170 -40.70 11.01 -21.51
C SER A 170 -41.92 11.79 -21.06
N LEU A 171 -41.95 12.29 -19.81
CA LEU A 171 -43.06 13.05 -19.28
C LEU A 171 -43.17 14.45 -19.91
N ILE A 172 -42.07 15.15 -20.16
CA ILE A 172 -42.07 16.47 -20.82
C ILE A 172 -42.52 16.35 -22.28
N SER A 173 -42.10 15.27 -23.00
CA SER A 173 -42.50 15.05 -24.38
C SER A 173 -44.01 14.95 -24.58
N GLY A 174 -44.77 14.53 -23.55
CA GLY A 174 -46.21 14.51 -23.53
C GLY A 174 -46.87 15.89 -23.56
N VAL A 175 -46.13 16.98 -23.23
CA VAL A 175 -46.61 18.36 -23.37
C VAL A 175 -46.11 18.99 -24.64
N SER A 176 -44.79 18.91 -24.87
CA SER A 176 -44.15 19.40 -26.08
C SER A 176 -42.74 18.83 -26.28
N ALA A 177 -42.54 18.20 -27.43
CA ALA A 177 -41.23 17.60 -27.76
C ALA A 177 -40.11 18.65 -27.92
N TRP A 178 -40.42 19.88 -28.37
CA TRP A 178 -39.40 20.93 -28.53
C TRP A 178 -38.78 21.38 -27.19
N LEU A 179 -39.52 21.29 -26.09
CA LEU A 179 -38.96 21.56 -24.76
C LEU A 179 -37.85 20.60 -24.39
N VAL A 180 -37.99 19.31 -24.73
CA VAL A 180 -36.93 18.31 -24.49
C VAL A 180 -35.69 18.68 -25.30
N VAL A 181 -35.86 19.05 -26.57
CA VAL A 181 -34.75 19.48 -27.44
C VAL A 181 -34.05 20.70 -26.88
N LEU A 182 -34.78 21.69 -26.41
CA LEU A 182 -34.23 22.90 -25.77
C LEU A 182 -33.41 22.54 -24.52
N LEU A 183 -33.96 21.69 -23.64
CA LEU A 183 -33.28 21.26 -22.41
C LEU A 183 -31.98 20.51 -22.73
N VAL A 184 -32.00 19.63 -23.73
CA VAL A 184 -30.79 18.90 -24.18
C VAL A 184 -29.74 19.87 -24.74
N ILE A 185 -30.12 20.84 -25.59
CA ILE A 185 -29.18 21.82 -26.15
C ILE A 185 -28.52 22.64 -25.04
N ILE A 186 -29.31 23.18 -24.10
CA ILE A 186 -28.78 23.97 -22.98
C ILE A 186 -27.80 23.11 -22.15
N SER A 187 -28.16 21.87 -21.88
CA SER A 187 -27.33 20.95 -21.14
C SER A 187 -26.00 20.61 -21.88
N LEU A 188 -26.03 20.47 -23.20
CA LEU A 188 -24.81 20.27 -24.01
C LEU A 188 -23.91 21.51 -23.97
N VAL A 189 -24.48 22.73 -23.99
CA VAL A 189 -23.71 23.98 -23.84
C VAL A 189 -23.03 24.02 -22.46
N GLN A 190 -23.73 23.60 -21.42
CA GLN A 190 -23.15 23.52 -20.05
C GLN A 190 -22.02 22.52 -19.95
N ILE A 191 -22.13 21.34 -20.60
CA ILE A 191 -21.01 20.38 -20.67
C ILE A 191 -19.79 20.99 -21.36
N LEU A 192 -20.01 21.73 -22.44
CA LEU A 192 -18.90 22.36 -23.17
C LEU A 192 -18.20 23.42 -22.31
N SER A 193 -18.96 24.23 -21.57
CA SER A 193 -18.42 25.18 -20.60
C SER A 193 -17.60 24.50 -19.52
N TYR A 194 -18.16 23.44 -18.90
CA TYR A 194 -17.44 22.65 -17.90
C TYR A 194 -16.12 22.06 -18.43
N LYS A 195 -16.12 21.54 -19.67
CA LYS A 195 -14.88 21.03 -20.29
C LYS A 195 -13.81 22.12 -20.44
N LEU A 196 -14.22 23.35 -20.75
CA LEU A 196 -13.28 24.48 -20.84
C LEU A 196 -12.67 24.80 -19.47
N ALA A 197 -13.48 24.83 -18.41
CA ALA A 197 -12.99 25.01 -17.04
C ALA A 197 -12.05 23.90 -16.60
N ASN A 198 -12.40 22.64 -16.87
CA ASN A 198 -11.62 21.46 -16.53
C ASN A 198 -10.28 21.37 -17.29
N ASN A 199 -10.19 21.93 -18.49
CA ASN A 199 -8.94 21.97 -19.28
C ASN A 199 -7.80 22.66 -18.53
N TYR A 200 -8.09 23.67 -17.71
CA TYR A 200 -7.08 24.32 -16.88
C TYR A 200 -6.49 23.36 -15.86
N GLU A 201 -7.32 22.62 -15.16
CA GLU A 201 -6.91 21.61 -14.19
C GLU A 201 -6.06 20.53 -14.86
N LEU A 202 -6.52 19.96 -15.97
CA LEU A 202 -5.81 18.93 -16.73
C LEU A 202 -4.42 19.39 -17.18
N LYS A 203 -4.31 20.62 -17.67
CA LYS A 203 -3.03 21.19 -18.13
C LYS A 203 -2.01 21.39 -17.00
N HIS A 204 -2.46 21.65 -15.77
CA HIS A 204 -1.59 21.94 -14.63
C HIS A 204 -1.49 20.77 -13.63
N ARG A 205 -2.10 19.64 -13.94
CA ARG A 205 -2.16 18.46 -13.06
C ARG A 205 -0.78 17.97 -12.63
N ASP A 206 0.16 17.85 -13.57
CA ASP A 206 1.50 17.35 -13.28
C ASP A 206 2.31 18.33 -12.44
N ALA A 207 2.16 19.64 -12.67
CA ALA A 207 2.78 20.68 -11.85
C ALA A 207 2.25 20.65 -10.41
N LYS A 208 0.93 20.45 -10.25
CA LYS A 208 0.25 20.32 -8.97
C LYS A 208 0.72 19.05 -8.23
N ALA A 209 0.80 17.91 -8.95
CA ALA A 209 1.27 16.65 -8.39
C ALA A 209 2.72 16.73 -7.86
N LYS A 210 3.64 17.38 -8.61
CA LYS A 210 5.03 17.60 -8.15
C LYS A 210 5.09 18.41 -6.85
N LEU A 211 4.25 19.44 -6.72
CA LEU A 211 4.18 20.26 -5.51
C LEU A 211 3.64 19.45 -4.33
N THR A 212 2.62 18.62 -4.54
CA THR A 212 2.08 17.72 -3.51
C THR A 212 3.14 16.72 -3.04
N VAL A 213 3.88 16.09 -3.97
CA VAL A 213 5.00 15.19 -3.61
C VAL A 213 6.04 15.89 -2.75
N THR A 214 6.36 17.16 -3.09
CA THR A 214 7.31 17.94 -2.28
C THR A 214 6.77 18.22 -0.88
N GLN A 215 5.48 18.55 -0.75
CA GLN A 215 4.84 18.78 0.55
C GLN A 215 4.81 17.50 1.39
N ASP A 216 4.38 16.38 0.81
CA ASP A 216 4.34 15.06 1.47
C ASP A 216 5.73 14.60 1.94
N TYR A 217 6.78 14.89 1.15
CA TYR A 217 8.16 14.64 1.55
C TYR A 217 8.56 15.45 2.77
N LEU A 218 8.32 16.78 2.73
CA LEU A 218 8.66 17.68 3.83
C LEU A 218 7.89 17.32 5.11
N ASP A 219 6.62 16.96 5.00
CA ASP A 219 5.79 16.53 6.14
C ASP A 219 6.33 15.23 6.75
N ARG A 220 6.66 14.23 5.93
CA ARG A 220 7.25 12.98 6.44
C ARG A 220 8.58 13.23 7.15
N GLN A 221 9.46 14.06 6.57
CA GLN A 221 10.74 14.37 7.19
C GLN A 221 10.59 15.16 8.51
N ALA A 222 9.63 16.08 8.57
CA ALA A 222 9.37 16.90 9.76
C ALA A 222 8.78 16.08 10.93
N TYR A 223 7.99 15.04 10.62
CA TYR A 223 7.34 14.19 11.64
C TYR A 223 8.13 12.91 11.97
N ALA A 224 9.16 12.56 11.20
CA ALA A 224 10.01 11.42 11.50
C ALA A 224 10.76 11.61 12.81
N VAL A 225 10.61 10.66 13.73
CA VAL A 225 11.24 10.71 15.07
C VAL A 225 12.77 10.69 14.94
N GLU A 226 13.28 9.96 13.98
CA GLU A 226 14.71 9.81 13.64
C GLU A 226 15.35 11.19 13.38
N ASN A 227 14.65 12.05 12.64
CA ASN A 227 15.12 13.39 12.29
C ASN A 227 14.94 14.40 13.45
N GLY A 228 14.19 14.03 14.48
CA GLY A 228 13.82 14.93 15.57
C GLY A 228 14.99 15.53 16.32
N LYS A 229 16.12 14.80 16.43
CA LYS A 229 17.37 15.27 17.07
C LYS A 229 18.02 16.35 16.22
N ASP A 230 18.21 16.08 14.93
CA ASP A 230 18.90 16.98 14.00
C ASP A 230 18.10 18.26 13.77
N ILE A 231 16.79 18.17 13.61
CA ILE A 231 15.90 19.33 13.46
C ILE A 231 16.07 20.30 14.64
N ARG A 232 16.23 19.80 15.88
CA ARG A 232 16.41 20.62 17.07
C ARG A 232 17.83 21.14 17.21
N LEU A 233 18.83 20.25 17.05
CA LEU A 233 20.24 20.58 17.22
C LEU A 233 20.70 21.64 16.20
N TYR A 234 20.31 21.47 14.94
CA TYR A 234 20.68 22.38 13.86
C TYR A 234 19.64 23.48 13.61
N GLN A 235 18.61 23.62 14.46
CA GLN A 235 17.56 24.65 14.38
C GLN A 235 16.88 24.72 13.01
N MET A 236 16.63 23.55 12.39
CA MET A 236 16.13 23.44 11.01
C MET A 236 14.66 23.87 10.84
N LYS A 237 13.96 24.30 11.91
CA LYS A 237 12.53 24.64 11.89
C LYS A 237 12.20 25.68 10.80
N GLU A 238 12.92 26.81 10.78
CA GLU A 238 12.63 27.89 9.81
C GLU A 238 13.00 27.49 8.39
N TRP A 239 14.05 26.70 8.21
CA TRP A 239 14.45 26.16 6.91
C TRP A 239 13.38 25.22 6.34
N LEU A 240 12.94 24.20 7.07
CA LEU A 240 11.86 23.27 6.64
C LEU A 240 10.55 24.01 6.38
N SER A 241 10.13 24.88 7.33
CA SER A 241 8.91 25.67 7.19
C SER A 241 8.98 26.64 6.01
N GLY A 242 10.16 27.17 5.69
CA GLY A 242 10.39 28.02 4.52
C GLY A 242 10.15 27.29 3.21
N HIS A 243 10.72 26.09 3.07
CA HIS A 243 10.51 25.23 1.90
C HIS A 243 9.04 24.83 1.75
N TYR A 244 8.39 24.42 2.86
CA TYR A 244 6.96 24.08 2.85
C TYR A 244 6.10 25.27 2.42
N ARG A 245 6.31 26.46 3.02
CA ARG A 245 5.58 27.69 2.67
C ARG A 245 5.76 28.07 1.21
N ALA A 246 6.97 27.91 0.65
CA ALA A 246 7.25 28.20 -0.76
C ALA A 246 6.50 27.24 -1.71
N ALA A 247 6.50 25.93 -1.41
CA ALA A 247 5.75 24.94 -2.16
C ALA A 247 4.24 25.19 -2.05
N ASN A 248 3.74 25.44 -0.84
CA ASN A 248 2.33 25.71 -0.57
C ASN A 248 1.82 26.98 -1.28
N LYS A 249 2.62 28.06 -1.30
CA LYS A 249 2.26 29.30 -2.03
C LYS A 249 2.07 29.05 -3.53
N LYS A 250 2.96 28.25 -4.14
CA LYS A 250 2.82 27.88 -5.56
C LYS A 250 1.59 27.00 -5.80
N TYR A 251 1.35 26.03 -4.92
CA TYR A 251 0.18 25.16 -4.98
C TYR A 251 -1.13 25.95 -4.86
N GLN A 252 -1.22 26.85 -3.88
CA GLN A 252 -2.40 27.70 -3.68
C GLN A 252 -2.66 28.63 -4.86
N ALA A 253 -1.60 29.16 -5.50
CA ALA A 253 -1.75 30.00 -6.70
C ALA A 253 -2.34 29.22 -7.90
N LEU A 254 -1.94 27.96 -8.08
CA LEU A 254 -2.55 27.08 -9.10
C LEU A 254 -4.01 26.76 -8.75
N LEU A 255 -4.27 26.42 -7.48
CA LEU A 255 -5.60 26.09 -6.99
C LEU A 255 -6.56 27.29 -7.11
N ALA A 256 -6.11 28.49 -6.79
CA ALA A 256 -6.93 29.71 -6.91
C ALA A 256 -7.38 29.96 -8.36
N LYS A 257 -6.46 29.79 -9.34
CA LYS A 257 -6.81 29.92 -10.76
C LYS A 257 -7.76 28.83 -11.22
N GLU A 258 -7.54 27.58 -10.81
CA GLU A 258 -8.45 26.46 -11.07
C GLU A 258 -9.86 26.77 -10.54
N LYS A 259 -9.98 27.21 -9.28
CA LYS A 259 -11.26 27.57 -8.67
C LYS A 259 -11.90 28.78 -9.34
N ALA A 260 -11.13 29.74 -9.83
CA ALA A 260 -11.67 30.85 -10.60
C ALA A 260 -12.28 30.41 -11.94
N CYS A 261 -11.66 29.40 -12.61
CA CYS A 261 -12.24 28.83 -13.84
C CYS A 261 -13.59 28.11 -13.56
N TYR A 262 -13.66 27.33 -12.48
CA TYR A 262 -14.90 26.67 -12.09
C TYR A 262 -15.98 27.67 -11.64
N PHE A 263 -15.59 28.71 -10.91
CA PHE A 263 -16.54 29.79 -10.52
C PHE A 263 -17.12 30.51 -11.75
N ALA A 264 -16.30 30.76 -12.78
CA ALA A 264 -16.79 31.33 -14.02
C ALA A 264 -17.77 30.40 -14.76
N ASP A 265 -17.52 29.09 -14.73
CA ASP A 265 -18.42 28.06 -15.26
C ASP A 265 -19.75 28.00 -14.49
N ASP A 266 -19.69 28.01 -13.15
CA ASP A 266 -20.85 28.02 -12.28
C ASP A 266 -21.73 29.26 -12.55
N LEU A 267 -21.11 30.45 -12.70
CA LEU A 267 -21.82 31.68 -13.02
C LEU A 267 -22.47 31.63 -14.39
N PHE A 268 -21.78 31.12 -15.40
CA PHE A 268 -22.31 30.90 -16.74
C PHE A 268 -23.47 29.90 -16.72
N GLY A 269 -23.35 28.80 -15.99
CA GLY A 269 -24.37 27.79 -15.77
C GLY A 269 -25.66 28.39 -15.14
N LEU A 270 -25.47 29.26 -14.14
CA LEU A 270 -26.59 29.96 -13.51
C LEU A 270 -27.36 30.88 -14.50
N LEU A 271 -26.65 31.62 -15.35
CA LEU A 271 -27.25 32.45 -16.39
C LEU A 271 -28.03 31.61 -17.41
N LEU A 272 -27.43 30.47 -17.84
CA LEU A 272 -28.13 29.53 -18.73
C LEU A 272 -29.39 28.94 -18.07
N GLN A 273 -29.32 28.64 -16.78
CA GLN A 273 -30.46 28.14 -16.02
C GLN A 273 -31.58 29.17 -15.96
N LEU A 274 -31.28 30.42 -15.64
CA LEU A 274 -32.28 31.51 -15.63
C LEU A 274 -32.92 31.69 -17.00
N GLY A 275 -32.15 31.70 -18.08
CA GLY A 275 -32.68 31.79 -19.45
C GLY A 275 -33.61 30.63 -19.80
N ARG A 276 -33.22 29.42 -19.45
CA ARG A 276 -34.04 28.20 -19.59
C ARG A 276 -35.35 28.31 -18.85
N ASP A 277 -35.28 28.70 -17.57
CA ASP A 277 -36.47 28.78 -16.69
C ASP A 277 -37.45 29.83 -17.21
N MET A 278 -36.95 30.98 -17.68
CA MET A 278 -37.82 31.99 -18.31
C MET A 278 -38.54 31.42 -19.53
N VAL A 279 -37.89 30.72 -20.43
CA VAL A 279 -38.48 30.13 -21.64
C VAL A 279 -39.46 29.03 -21.27
N CYS A 280 -39.03 28.06 -20.44
CA CYS A 280 -39.86 26.91 -20.07
C CYS A 280 -41.11 27.32 -19.26
N TYR A 281 -40.94 28.16 -18.22
CA TYR A 281 -42.03 28.60 -17.40
C TYR A 281 -42.96 29.55 -18.14
N GLY A 282 -42.45 30.45 -18.99
CA GLY A 282 -43.26 31.29 -19.89
C GLY A 282 -44.15 30.44 -20.80
N TYR A 283 -43.63 29.38 -21.39
CA TYR A 283 -44.42 28.44 -22.18
C TYR A 283 -45.48 27.71 -21.35
N LEU A 284 -45.13 27.21 -20.16
CA LEU A 284 -46.06 26.52 -19.27
C LEU A 284 -47.17 27.44 -18.75
N ILE A 285 -46.88 28.73 -18.49
CA ILE A 285 -47.88 29.75 -18.14
C ILE A 285 -48.84 29.94 -19.31
N GLY A 286 -48.34 30.04 -20.55
CA GLY A 286 -49.18 30.11 -21.74
C GLY A 286 -50.11 28.89 -21.87
N GLN A 287 -49.65 27.67 -21.59
CA GLN A 287 -50.46 26.46 -21.58
C GLN A 287 -51.50 26.47 -20.44
N LEU A 288 -51.15 27.02 -19.27
CA LEU A 288 -52.09 27.20 -18.15
C LEU A 288 -53.24 28.14 -18.54
N MET A 289 -52.95 29.24 -19.24
CA MET A 289 -53.97 30.17 -19.75
C MET A 289 -54.87 29.54 -20.83
N GLN A 290 -54.37 28.50 -21.52
CA GLN A 290 -55.12 27.71 -22.52
C GLN A 290 -55.95 26.56 -21.90
N GLY A 291 -55.96 26.42 -20.55
CA GLY A 291 -56.83 25.46 -19.86
C GLY A 291 -56.11 24.26 -19.25
N MET A 292 -54.78 24.27 -19.16
CA MET A 292 -54.02 23.26 -18.38
C MET A 292 -54.43 23.40 -16.89
N SER A 293 -54.56 22.27 -16.16
CA SER A 293 -54.81 22.31 -14.72
C SER A 293 -53.58 22.80 -13.95
N ILE A 294 -53.79 23.49 -12.82
CA ILE A 294 -52.70 23.99 -11.96
C ILE A 294 -51.85 22.82 -11.45
N ALA A 295 -52.48 21.69 -11.15
CA ALA A 295 -51.76 20.49 -10.73
C ALA A 295 -50.73 19.99 -11.78
N ARG A 296 -51.12 19.97 -13.07
CA ARG A 296 -50.19 19.63 -14.17
C ARG A 296 -49.11 20.68 -14.33
N PHE A 297 -49.44 21.95 -14.20
CA PHE A 297 -48.47 23.04 -14.24
C PHE A 297 -47.37 22.87 -13.18
N VAL A 298 -47.75 22.60 -11.92
CA VAL A 298 -46.83 22.34 -10.81
C VAL A 298 -45.94 21.10 -11.09
N LEU A 299 -46.56 20.05 -11.62
CA LEU A 299 -45.80 18.83 -12.01
C LEU A 299 -44.72 19.16 -13.04
N TYR A 300 -45.05 19.88 -14.11
CA TYR A 300 -44.13 20.17 -15.19
C TYR A 300 -43.04 21.18 -14.79
N ILE A 301 -43.31 22.13 -13.92
CA ILE A 301 -42.27 22.98 -13.31
C ILE A 301 -41.22 22.10 -12.59
N GLY A 302 -41.69 21.16 -11.76
CA GLY A 302 -40.81 20.23 -11.03
C GLY A 302 -39.99 19.36 -11.97
N ILE A 303 -40.59 18.86 -13.06
CA ILE A 303 -39.90 18.03 -14.05
C ILE A 303 -38.83 18.84 -14.82
N VAL A 304 -39.13 20.08 -15.25
CA VAL A 304 -38.17 20.96 -15.96
C VAL A 304 -36.97 21.28 -15.06
N SER A 305 -37.24 21.64 -13.79
CA SER A 305 -36.19 21.89 -12.81
C SER A 305 -35.32 20.63 -12.56
N GLY A 306 -35.97 19.48 -12.35
CA GLY A 306 -35.28 18.20 -12.11
C GLY A 306 -34.45 17.74 -13.30
N PHE A 307 -34.94 17.92 -14.53
CA PHE A 307 -34.23 17.50 -15.74
C PHE A 307 -32.81 18.07 -15.81
N SER A 308 -32.61 19.34 -15.56
CA SER A 308 -31.29 19.97 -15.60
C SER A 308 -30.38 19.51 -14.47
N THR A 309 -30.94 19.31 -13.28
CA THR A 309 -30.17 18.77 -12.15
C THR A 309 -29.64 17.40 -12.50
N TYR A 310 -30.50 16.50 -12.97
CA TYR A 310 -30.07 15.14 -13.35
C TYR A 310 -29.06 15.12 -14.49
N PHE A 311 -29.17 16.06 -15.44
CA PHE A 311 -28.23 16.13 -16.55
C PHE A 311 -26.84 16.63 -16.09
N SER A 312 -26.77 17.63 -15.22
CA SER A 312 -25.53 18.11 -14.62
C SER A 312 -24.86 17.02 -13.77
N GLU A 313 -25.63 16.34 -12.92
CA GLU A 313 -25.16 15.25 -12.10
C GLU A 313 -24.58 14.11 -12.95
N LEU A 314 -25.27 13.72 -14.04
CA LEU A 314 -24.79 12.68 -14.96
C LEU A 314 -23.42 13.02 -15.54
N THR A 315 -23.21 14.28 -15.94
CA THR A 315 -21.91 14.74 -16.46
C THR A 315 -20.82 14.67 -15.40
N MET A 316 -21.14 15.10 -14.18
CA MET A 316 -20.23 15.03 -13.05
C MET A 316 -19.86 13.57 -12.72
N MET A 317 -20.83 12.64 -12.71
CA MET A 317 -20.58 11.21 -12.44
C MET A 317 -19.64 10.59 -13.47
N ILE A 318 -19.81 10.89 -14.76
CA ILE A 318 -18.89 10.41 -15.82
C ILE A 318 -17.46 10.87 -15.56
N SER A 319 -17.28 12.13 -15.15
CA SER A 319 -15.96 12.67 -14.81
C SER A 319 -15.36 11.98 -13.59
N GLN A 320 -16.14 11.78 -12.53
CA GLN A 320 -15.71 11.10 -11.31
C GLN A 320 -15.32 9.64 -11.58
N ILE A 321 -16.12 8.89 -12.34
CA ILE A 321 -15.83 7.52 -12.75
C ILE A 321 -14.48 7.46 -13.51
N SER A 322 -14.29 8.35 -14.48
CA SER A 322 -13.04 8.43 -15.24
C SER A 322 -11.82 8.70 -14.35
N SER A 323 -11.97 9.56 -13.35
CA SER A 323 -10.92 9.85 -12.36
C SER A 323 -10.62 8.64 -11.48
N CYS A 324 -11.66 7.93 -11.03
CA CYS A 324 -11.53 6.75 -10.17
C CYS A 324 -10.98 5.51 -10.90
N LEU A 325 -11.27 5.34 -12.19
CA LEU A 325 -10.81 4.18 -12.98
C LEU A 325 -9.30 4.19 -13.26
N LYS A 326 -8.66 5.35 -13.29
CA LYS A 326 -7.22 5.44 -13.59
C LYS A 326 -6.34 4.72 -12.56
N PRO A 327 -6.49 4.95 -11.23
CA PRO A 327 -5.75 4.18 -10.23
C PRO A 327 -6.05 2.67 -10.28
N VAL A 328 -7.27 2.29 -10.67
CA VAL A 328 -7.65 0.86 -10.79
C VAL A 328 -6.82 0.15 -11.87
N GLY A 329 -6.56 0.80 -13.01
CA GLY A 329 -5.67 0.24 -14.03
C GLY A 329 -4.24 0.06 -13.53
N GLN A 330 -3.75 0.98 -12.70
CA GLN A 330 -2.43 0.88 -12.07
C GLN A 330 -2.38 -0.23 -11.00
N MET A 331 -3.49 -0.45 -10.28
CA MET A 331 -3.61 -1.58 -9.37
C MET A 331 -3.60 -2.92 -10.11
N GLN A 332 -4.31 -3.04 -11.25
CA GLN A 332 -4.25 -4.25 -12.09
C GLN A 332 -2.82 -4.50 -12.60
N GLU A 333 -2.15 -3.45 -13.11
CA GLU A 333 -0.75 -3.55 -13.54
C GLU A 333 0.14 -4.07 -12.41
N PHE A 334 -0.04 -3.55 -11.19
CA PHE A 334 0.71 -3.99 -10.02
C PHE A 334 0.40 -5.45 -9.63
N THR A 335 -0.88 -5.84 -9.59
CA THR A 335 -1.28 -7.19 -9.18
C THR A 335 -0.94 -8.26 -10.20
N GLU A 336 -0.78 -7.88 -11.48
CA GLU A 336 -0.37 -8.75 -12.57
C GLU A 336 1.16 -8.80 -12.80
N LEU A 337 1.97 -8.12 -11.96
CA LEU A 337 3.43 -8.26 -12.04
C LEU A 337 3.81 -9.73 -11.83
N GLU A 338 4.63 -10.26 -12.72
CA GLU A 338 5.17 -11.60 -12.58
C GLU A 338 6.51 -11.53 -11.84
N ASN A 339 6.79 -12.54 -11.01
CA ASN A 339 8.09 -12.70 -10.39
C ASN A 339 9.14 -13.01 -11.46
N VAL A 340 10.36 -12.55 -11.23
CA VAL A 340 11.48 -12.76 -12.16
C VAL A 340 12.08 -14.14 -11.95
N TYR A 341 12.03 -14.65 -10.72
CA TYR A 341 12.62 -15.92 -10.29
C TYR A 341 11.55 -17.00 -10.09
N HIS A 342 11.99 -18.23 -9.90
CA HIS A 342 11.10 -19.39 -9.73
C HIS A 342 10.55 -19.50 -8.31
N HIS A 343 9.23 -19.44 -8.17
CA HIS A 343 8.51 -19.62 -6.90
C HIS A 343 7.49 -20.74 -7.04
N GLY A 344 7.53 -21.71 -6.13
CA GLY A 344 6.66 -22.88 -6.17
C GLY A 344 7.02 -23.91 -7.24
N GLU A 345 7.86 -23.54 -8.19
CA GLU A 345 8.37 -24.36 -9.30
C GLU A 345 9.89 -24.33 -9.32
N GLY A 346 10.55 -25.42 -9.69
CA GLY A 346 12.02 -25.52 -9.73
C GLY A 346 12.55 -26.69 -8.90
N VAL A 347 13.88 -26.78 -8.83
CA VAL A 347 14.55 -27.84 -8.08
C VAL A 347 14.50 -27.54 -6.58
N ARG A 348 14.23 -28.58 -5.77
CA ARG A 348 14.17 -28.48 -4.29
C ARG A 348 15.23 -29.35 -3.65
N LEU A 349 15.72 -28.92 -2.49
CA LEU A 349 16.58 -29.75 -1.65
C LEU A 349 15.80 -30.97 -1.14
N LYS A 350 16.46 -32.12 -1.00
CA LYS A 350 15.84 -33.34 -0.45
C LYS A 350 15.49 -33.19 1.03
N ASP A 351 16.34 -32.51 1.78
CA ASP A 351 16.11 -32.14 3.19
C ASP A 351 16.49 -30.66 3.37
N GLU A 352 15.50 -29.87 3.79
CA GLU A 352 15.63 -28.42 3.98
C GLU A 352 16.48 -28.06 5.23
N LYS A 353 16.84 -29.03 6.06
CA LYS A 353 17.62 -28.83 7.29
C LYS A 353 19.00 -29.46 7.26
N GLU A 354 19.27 -30.31 6.28
CA GLU A 354 20.59 -30.93 6.11
C GLU A 354 21.59 -29.91 5.58
N ALA A 355 22.78 -29.82 6.21
CA ALA A 355 23.84 -28.94 5.77
C ALA A 355 24.09 -29.04 4.27
N VAL A 356 24.36 -27.93 3.61
CA VAL A 356 24.57 -27.85 2.17
C VAL A 356 26.00 -27.46 1.83
N GLU A 357 26.44 -27.84 0.64
CA GLU A 357 27.64 -27.30 0.01
C GLU A 357 27.23 -26.07 -0.81
N VAL A 358 28.03 -25.01 -0.76
CA VAL A 358 27.86 -23.79 -1.53
C VAL A 358 29.10 -23.58 -2.41
N GLU A 359 28.89 -23.29 -3.69
CA GLU A 359 29.99 -22.99 -4.62
C GLU A 359 29.65 -21.74 -5.45
N PHE A 360 30.52 -20.75 -5.43
CA PHE A 360 30.52 -19.61 -6.34
C PHE A 360 31.50 -19.94 -7.46
N SER A 361 31.06 -19.84 -8.69
CA SER A 361 31.85 -20.13 -9.88
C SER A 361 31.85 -18.92 -10.83
N HIS A 362 32.97 -18.20 -10.85
CA HIS A 362 33.20 -17.03 -11.72
C HIS A 362 32.08 -15.95 -11.63
N VAL A 363 31.62 -15.65 -10.41
CA VAL A 363 30.50 -14.76 -10.18
C VAL A 363 30.92 -13.30 -10.32
N SER A 364 30.26 -12.58 -11.25
CA SER A 364 30.30 -11.12 -11.36
C SER A 364 28.91 -10.55 -11.15
N PHE A 365 28.83 -9.40 -10.48
CA PHE A 365 27.54 -8.77 -10.17
C PHE A 365 27.63 -7.26 -10.05
N SER A 366 26.62 -6.58 -10.61
CA SER A 366 26.34 -5.15 -10.46
C SER A 366 24.90 -4.93 -9.99
N TYR A 367 24.64 -3.95 -9.13
CA TYR A 367 23.27 -3.64 -8.74
C TYR A 367 22.47 -3.06 -9.93
N PRO A 368 21.17 -3.34 -10.03
CA PRO A 368 20.32 -2.81 -11.10
C PRO A 368 20.45 -1.29 -11.24
N GLY A 369 20.65 -0.82 -12.46
CA GLY A 369 20.79 0.62 -12.77
C GLY A 369 22.20 1.20 -12.53
N THR A 370 23.19 0.38 -12.20
CA THR A 370 24.60 0.79 -12.08
C THR A 370 25.48 0.01 -13.05
N ASP A 371 26.51 0.66 -13.62
CA ASP A 371 27.52 0.00 -14.46
C ASP A 371 28.74 -0.44 -13.65
N HIS A 372 28.75 -0.20 -12.34
CA HIS A 372 29.86 -0.53 -11.48
C HIS A 372 29.73 -1.97 -10.98
N LYS A 373 30.69 -2.82 -11.35
CA LYS A 373 30.81 -4.19 -10.82
C LYS A 373 31.16 -4.14 -9.33
N ILE A 374 30.30 -4.71 -8.50
CA ILE A 374 30.53 -4.87 -7.06
C ILE A 374 31.30 -6.15 -6.78
N LEU A 375 31.03 -7.21 -7.55
CA LEU A 375 31.81 -8.45 -7.54
C LEU A 375 32.34 -8.67 -8.96
N ASP A 376 33.61 -9.09 -9.07
CA ASP A 376 34.29 -9.30 -10.34
C ASP A 376 35.06 -10.61 -10.29
N ASP A 377 34.53 -11.65 -10.94
CA ASP A 377 35.11 -12.99 -11.07
C ASP A 377 35.37 -13.70 -9.72
N VAL A 378 34.38 -13.68 -8.83
CA VAL A 378 34.49 -14.29 -7.48
C VAL A 378 34.20 -15.78 -7.57
N SER A 379 35.16 -16.60 -7.08
CA SER A 379 35.04 -18.05 -7.01
C SER A 379 35.49 -18.56 -5.65
N PHE A 380 34.65 -19.35 -4.97
CA PHE A 380 34.97 -20.03 -3.71
C PHE A 380 34.01 -21.17 -3.43
N ARG A 381 34.35 -22.02 -2.44
CA ARG A 381 33.51 -23.16 -2.06
C ARG A 381 33.46 -23.34 -0.56
N ILE A 382 32.23 -23.43 -0.01
CA ILE A 382 31.98 -23.80 1.38
C ILE A 382 31.58 -25.26 1.41
N LYS A 383 32.41 -26.09 2.07
CA LYS A 383 32.10 -27.52 2.22
C LYS A 383 30.87 -27.74 3.08
N LYS A 384 30.19 -28.84 2.87
CA LYS A 384 29.06 -29.26 3.69
C LYS A 384 29.45 -29.30 5.18
N GLY A 385 28.72 -28.54 6.03
CA GLY A 385 29.00 -28.43 7.45
C GLY A 385 30.21 -27.55 7.79
N GLY A 386 30.82 -26.87 6.81
CA GLY A 386 31.96 -25.96 7.01
C GLY A 386 31.51 -24.57 7.47
N LYS A 387 32.37 -23.90 8.22
CA LYS A 387 32.23 -22.52 8.69
C LYS A 387 33.23 -21.64 7.98
N MET A 388 32.73 -20.69 7.20
CA MET A 388 33.58 -19.78 6.43
C MET A 388 33.40 -18.34 6.92
N ALA A 389 34.51 -17.63 7.08
CA ALA A 389 34.48 -16.19 7.34
C ALA A 389 34.76 -15.40 6.06
N LEU A 390 33.98 -14.34 5.84
CA LEU A 390 34.21 -13.38 4.77
C LEU A 390 34.63 -12.04 5.39
N VAL A 391 35.83 -11.63 5.10
CA VAL A 391 36.48 -10.45 5.67
C VAL A 391 36.88 -9.48 4.56
N GLY A 392 37.07 -8.23 4.88
CA GLY A 392 37.54 -7.21 3.93
C GLY A 392 37.10 -5.81 4.32
N ILE A 393 37.58 -4.82 3.61
CA ILE A 393 37.25 -3.41 3.83
C ILE A 393 35.76 -3.09 3.56
N ASN A 394 35.29 -1.95 4.08
CA ASN A 394 33.94 -1.51 3.81
C ASN A 394 33.73 -1.26 2.31
N GLY A 395 32.61 -1.72 1.76
CA GLY A 395 32.31 -1.59 0.34
C GLY A 395 32.93 -2.67 -0.56
N ALA A 396 33.69 -3.63 0.00
CA ALA A 396 34.33 -4.70 -0.80
C ALA A 396 33.34 -5.68 -1.48
N GLY A 397 32.04 -5.67 -1.11
CA GLY A 397 31.03 -6.57 -1.68
C GLY A 397 30.55 -7.70 -0.76
N LYS A 398 30.93 -7.69 0.52
CA LYS A 398 30.59 -8.77 1.47
C LYS A 398 29.08 -9.00 1.63
N SER A 399 28.33 -7.99 1.94
CA SER A 399 26.85 -8.09 2.09
C SER A 399 26.16 -8.39 0.74
N THR A 400 26.82 -8.09 -0.38
CA THR A 400 26.34 -8.47 -1.72
C THR A 400 26.41 -9.99 -1.92
N ILE A 401 27.47 -10.65 -1.45
CA ILE A 401 27.58 -12.12 -1.46
C ILE A 401 26.44 -12.75 -0.65
N VAL A 402 26.11 -12.20 0.53
CA VAL A 402 24.96 -12.66 1.33
C VAL A 402 23.63 -12.49 0.59
N LYS A 403 23.42 -11.33 -0.02
CA LYS A 403 22.19 -11.07 -0.80
C LYS A 403 22.05 -12.02 -2.01
N LEU A 404 23.14 -12.35 -2.68
CA LEU A 404 23.16 -13.34 -3.76
C LEU A 404 22.87 -14.74 -3.23
N LEU A 405 23.48 -15.16 -2.10
CA LEU A 405 23.17 -16.43 -1.46
C LEU A 405 21.73 -16.54 -0.99
N CYS A 406 21.14 -15.44 -0.53
CA CYS A 406 19.71 -15.40 -0.23
C CYS A 406 18.84 -15.58 -1.47
N GLY A 407 19.38 -15.44 -2.70
CA GLY A 407 18.58 -15.42 -3.91
C GLY A 407 17.78 -14.12 -4.09
N PHE A 408 18.14 -13.04 -3.37
CA PHE A 408 17.53 -11.72 -3.55
C PHE A 408 17.91 -11.11 -4.89
N TYR A 409 19.07 -11.49 -5.40
CA TYR A 409 19.60 -11.18 -6.73
C TYR A 409 20.25 -12.43 -7.33
N MET A 410 20.34 -12.47 -8.65
CA MET A 410 21.12 -13.47 -9.37
C MET A 410 22.36 -12.81 -9.98
N PRO A 411 23.48 -13.55 -10.14
CA PRO A 411 24.70 -13.01 -10.74
C PRO A 411 24.47 -12.57 -12.20
N ASP A 412 25.21 -11.54 -12.64
CA ASP A 412 25.22 -11.12 -14.05
C ASP A 412 26.02 -12.11 -14.91
N GLU A 413 27.13 -12.66 -14.36
CA GLU A 413 27.99 -13.66 -14.98
C GLU A 413 28.36 -14.71 -13.94
N GLY A 414 28.61 -15.94 -14.38
CA GLY A 414 28.93 -17.09 -13.50
C GLY A 414 27.68 -17.71 -12.86
N HIS A 415 27.89 -18.62 -11.92
CA HIS A 415 26.83 -19.40 -11.29
C HIS A 415 27.06 -19.61 -9.80
N ILE A 416 25.96 -19.76 -9.06
CA ILE A 416 25.99 -20.13 -7.63
C ILE A 416 25.35 -21.51 -7.52
N TYR A 417 26.10 -22.49 -7.02
CA TYR A 417 25.60 -23.84 -6.86
C TYR A 417 25.36 -24.19 -5.40
N ILE A 418 24.24 -24.85 -5.14
CA ILE A 418 23.87 -25.42 -3.84
C ILE A 418 23.78 -26.94 -4.01
N ASN A 419 24.68 -27.68 -3.37
CA ASN A 419 24.85 -29.14 -3.59
C ASN A 419 24.94 -29.51 -5.09
N GLY A 420 25.62 -28.67 -5.88
CA GLY A 420 25.81 -28.89 -7.33
C GLY A 420 24.59 -28.46 -8.19
N THR A 421 23.52 -27.94 -7.61
CA THR A 421 22.35 -27.40 -8.33
C THR A 421 22.48 -25.90 -8.44
N ASP A 422 22.30 -25.34 -9.63
CA ASP A 422 22.33 -23.89 -9.83
C ASP A 422 21.15 -23.21 -9.11
N LEU A 423 21.45 -22.24 -8.26
CA LEU A 423 20.47 -21.47 -7.48
C LEU A 423 19.41 -20.80 -8.38
N ALA A 424 19.79 -20.36 -9.57
CA ALA A 424 18.87 -19.76 -10.54
C ALA A 424 17.77 -20.72 -11.02
N THR A 425 17.97 -22.04 -10.89
CA THR A 425 16.98 -23.09 -11.27
C THR A 425 16.18 -23.64 -10.09
N MET A 426 16.49 -23.18 -8.88
CA MET A 426 15.84 -23.66 -7.66
C MET A 426 14.50 -22.96 -7.42
N ASP A 427 13.62 -23.67 -6.72
CA ASP A 427 12.42 -23.08 -6.10
C ASP A 427 12.84 -22.19 -4.92
N LEU A 428 12.77 -20.87 -5.07
CA LEU A 428 13.22 -19.93 -4.05
C LEU A 428 12.39 -20.02 -2.76
N ASP A 429 11.12 -20.39 -2.83
CA ASP A 429 10.30 -20.58 -1.62
C ASP A 429 10.84 -21.76 -0.78
N ALA A 430 11.26 -22.84 -1.44
CA ALA A 430 11.92 -23.98 -0.79
C ALA A 430 13.31 -23.60 -0.27
N TRP A 431 14.07 -22.80 -1.05
CA TRP A 431 15.37 -22.29 -0.61
C TRP A 431 15.24 -21.40 0.62
N TYR A 432 14.27 -20.47 0.65
CA TYR A 432 14.03 -19.63 1.82
C TYR A 432 13.71 -20.44 3.07
N ARG A 433 13.04 -21.60 2.97
CA ARG A 433 12.82 -22.48 4.14
C ARG A 433 14.09 -23.12 4.65
N SER A 434 15.06 -23.36 3.77
CA SER A 434 16.35 -23.99 4.08
C SER A 434 17.41 -23.01 4.60
N LEU A 435 17.16 -21.69 4.48
CA LEU A 435 18.09 -20.62 4.78
C LEU A 435 17.68 -19.89 6.06
N ALA A 436 18.64 -19.50 6.88
CA ALA A 436 18.45 -18.50 7.92
C ALA A 436 19.52 -17.41 7.79
N ALA A 437 19.14 -16.17 8.03
CA ALA A 437 20.06 -15.03 7.97
C ALA A 437 19.81 -14.09 9.16
N VAL A 438 20.91 -13.58 9.72
CA VAL A 438 20.93 -12.46 10.65
C VAL A 438 21.67 -11.34 9.96
N PHE A 439 20.93 -10.30 9.55
CA PHE A 439 21.48 -9.13 8.88
C PHE A 439 21.94 -8.07 9.89
N GLN A 440 22.82 -7.18 9.45
CA GLN A 440 23.31 -6.05 10.24
C GLN A 440 22.16 -5.15 10.72
N ASP A 441 21.22 -4.84 9.83
CA ASP A 441 20.02 -4.07 10.12
C ASP A 441 18.94 -4.98 10.73
N ALA A 442 19.01 -5.18 12.05
CA ALA A 442 18.05 -5.98 12.77
C ALA A 442 16.69 -5.27 12.88
N PHE A 443 15.64 -5.92 12.39
CA PHE A 443 14.27 -5.40 12.45
C PHE A 443 13.35 -6.27 13.30
N THR A 444 12.58 -5.62 14.19
CA THR A 444 11.58 -6.27 15.04
C THR A 444 10.20 -5.69 14.79
N TYR A 445 9.21 -6.54 14.80
CA TYR A 445 7.80 -6.12 14.75
C TYR A 445 7.29 -5.79 16.16
N SER A 446 6.39 -4.82 16.27
CA SER A 446 5.72 -4.45 17.53
C SER A 446 4.68 -5.49 17.94
N PHE A 447 5.08 -6.76 17.91
CA PHE A 447 4.33 -7.94 18.39
C PHE A 447 5.05 -8.59 19.57
N SER A 448 4.59 -9.74 20.04
CA SER A 448 5.25 -10.44 21.14
C SER A 448 6.67 -10.91 20.77
N ILE A 449 7.49 -11.14 21.77
CA ILE A 449 8.81 -11.75 21.60
C ILE A 449 8.67 -13.11 20.89
N ALA A 450 7.67 -13.92 21.29
CA ALA A 450 7.40 -15.20 20.65
C ALA A 450 7.05 -15.04 19.17
N ASP A 451 6.14 -14.12 18.80
CA ASP A 451 5.81 -13.86 17.39
C ASP A 451 7.04 -13.46 16.57
N ASN A 452 7.92 -12.65 17.17
CA ASN A 452 9.17 -12.24 16.51
C ASN A 452 10.17 -13.38 16.31
N VAL A 453 10.21 -14.37 17.22
CA VAL A 453 11.09 -15.54 17.11
C VAL A 453 10.52 -16.59 16.17
N THR A 454 9.22 -16.88 16.30
CA THR A 454 8.59 -18.01 15.62
C THR A 454 8.04 -17.65 14.25
N CYS A 455 7.80 -16.36 13.99
CA CYS A 455 7.07 -15.86 12.83
C CYS A 455 5.69 -16.51 12.66
N SER A 456 5.09 -16.95 13.77
CA SER A 456 3.77 -17.60 13.84
C SER A 456 2.78 -16.68 14.51
N MET A 457 1.49 -16.84 14.23
CA MET A 457 0.44 -15.99 14.78
C MET A 457 -0.19 -16.65 16.03
N GLY A 458 -0.19 -15.92 17.14
CA GLY A 458 -0.88 -16.33 18.35
C GLY A 458 -0.17 -17.46 19.12
N GLU A 459 -0.88 -18.56 19.43
CA GLU A 459 -0.36 -19.68 20.22
C GLU A 459 0.03 -20.91 19.36
N ASP A 460 -0.01 -20.80 18.05
CA ASP A 460 0.34 -21.89 17.11
C ASP A 460 1.84 -21.98 16.88
N TYR A 461 2.61 -22.23 17.96
CA TYR A 461 4.05 -22.45 17.92
C TYR A 461 4.52 -23.41 19.02
N ASP A 462 5.69 -24.04 18.80
CA ASP A 462 6.35 -24.84 19.80
C ASP A 462 7.00 -23.95 20.88
N ALA A 463 6.33 -23.81 22.02
CA ALA A 463 6.75 -22.92 23.09
C ALA A 463 8.08 -23.39 23.76
N GLU A 464 8.35 -24.70 23.78
CA GLU A 464 9.57 -25.24 24.36
C GLU A 464 10.76 -24.95 23.48
N LYS A 465 10.62 -25.22 22.17
CA LYS A 465 11.62 -24.86 21.16
C LYS A 465 11.89 -23.36 21.11
N CYS A 466 10.84 -22.51 21.25
CA CYS A 466 11.01 -21.05 21.31
C CYS A 466 11.86 -20.63 22.52
N ARG A 467 11.61 -21.22 23.69
CA ARG A 467 12.40 -20.94 24.89
C ARG A 467 13.84 -21.43 24.78
N GLU A 468 14.05 -22.61 24.18
CA GLU A 468 15.40 -23.11 23.90
C GLU A 468 16.16 -22.15 22.98
N ALA A 469 15.55 -21.73 21.87
CA ALA A 469 16.17 -20.76 20.95
C ALA A 469 16.51 -19.43 21.66
N LEU A 470 15.65 -18.95 22.57
CA LEU A 470 15.91 -17.75 23.37
C LEU A 470 17.02 -17.96 24.41
N LYS A 471 17.16 -19.18 24.98
CA LYS A 471 18.26 -19.52 25.88
C LYS A 471 19.58 -19.58 25.13
N ASP A 472 19.59 -20.25 24.01
CA ASP A 472 20.78 -20.40 23.15
C ASP A 472 21.27 -19.04 22.66
N ALA A 473 20.36 -18.15 22.26
CA ALA A 473 20.68 -16.77 21.92
C ALA A 473 21.10 -15.89 23.11
N GLY A 474 21.04 -16.39 24.35
CA GLY A 474 21.43 -15.64 25.55
C GLY A 474 20.47 -14.50 25.90
N LEU A 475 19.18 -14.63 25.60
CA LEU A 475 18.17 -13.61 25.86
C LEU A 475 17.15 -14.05 26.93
N TRP A 476 17.06 -15.36 27.21
CA TRP A 476 16.05 -15.93 28.11
C TRP A 476 16.14 -15.42 29.55
N GLU A 477 17.34 -15.19 30.09
CA GLU A 477 17.50 -14.70 31.47
C GLU A 477 16.81 -13.36 31.73
N LYS A 478 16.77 -12.50 30.74
CA LYS A 478 15.99 -11.25 30.80
C LYS A 478 14.51 -11.52 30.64
N ILE A 479 14.13 -12.29 29.63
CA ILE A 479 12.73 -12.53 29.24
C ILE A 479 11.97 -13.24 30.36
N GLN A 480 12.55 -14.23 31.03
CA GLN A 480 11.89 -14.96 32.12
C GLN A 480 11.50 -14.09 33.33
N LYS A 481 12.14 -12.92 33.50
CA LYS A 481 11.83 -11.94 34.57
C LYS A 481 10.64 -11.03 34.21
N LEU A 482 10.21 -11.01 32.95
CA LEU A 482 9.08 -10.22 32.50
C LEU A 482 7.75 -10.90 32.94
N PRO A 483 6.71 -10.12 33.30
CA PRO A 483 5.42 -10.67 33.77
C PRO A 483 4.79 -11.63 32.74
N GLN A 484 4.88 -11.31 31.44
CA GLN A 484 4.31 -12.12 30.36
C GLN A 484 5.36 -12.97 29.63
N LYS A 485 6.62 -12.96 30.10
CA LYS A 485 7.75 -13.70 29.50
C LYS A 485 7.81 -13.50 27.99
N GLU A 486 7.87 -14.60 27.20
CA GLU A 486 7.92 -14.58 25.74
C GLU A 486 6.67 -13.98 25.07
N LYS A 487 5.58 -13.82 25.79
CA LYS A 487 4.35 -13.15 25.32
C LYS A 487 4.40 -11.61 25.47
N THR A 488 5.47 -11.05 26.06
CA THR A 488 5.67 -9.61 26.18
C THR A 488 5.86 -8.98 24.81
N PHE A 489 5.17 -7.88 24.54
CA PHE A 489 5.27 -7.13 23.28
C PHE A 489 6.57 -6.32 23.20
N ILE A 490 7.08 -6.17 21.99
CA ILE A 490 8.22 -5.30 21.66
C ILE A 490 7.66 -3.99 21.10
N GLY A 491 8.19 -2.85 21.55
CA GLY A 491 7.67 -1.53 21.18
C GLY A 491 6.32 -1.21 21.84
N LYS A 492 5.88 0.02 21.68
CA LYS A 492 4.62 0.53 22.25
C LYS A 492 3.59 0.94 21.18
N GLU A 493 3.84 0.58 19.93
CA GLU A 493 2.96 0.93 18.79
C GLU A 493 1.65 0.14 18.82
N VAL A 494 1.69 -1.10 19.33
CA VAL A 494 0.53 -2.01 19.37
C VAL A 494 0.06 -2.25 20.79
N SER A 495 0.98 -2.26 21.78
CA SER A 495 0.65 -2.52 23.21
C SER A 495 1.33 -1.48 24.10
N GLU A 496 0.56 -0.88 25.02
CA GLU A 496 1.09 0.09 25.99
C GLU A 496 2.13 -0.52 26.95
N ASP A 497 2.00 -1.81 27.25
CA ASP A 497 2.89 -2.58 28.13
C ASP A 497 4.15 -3.11 27.40
N GLY A 498 4.34 -2.75 26.14
CA GLY A 498 5.48 -3.19 25.34
C GLY A 498 6.82 -2.66 25.87
N ILE A 499 7.86 -3.48 25.73
CA ILE A 499 9.23 -3.14 26.13
C ILE A 499 10.10 -2.75 24.93
N HIS A 500 11.14 -1.96 25.19
CA HIS A 500 12.18 -1.72 24.21
C HIS A 500 13.40 -2.61 24.49
N LEU A 501 13.90 -3.25 23.44
CA LEU A 501 15.15 -3.99 23.47
C LEU A 501 16.32 -3.05 23.11
N SER A 502 17.47 -3.25 23.73
CA SER A 502 18.71 -2.62 23.29
C SER A 502 19.17 -3.19 21.93
N GLY A 503 20.08 -2.53 21.24
CA GLY A 503 20.61 -3.03 19.96
C GLY A 503 21.18 -4.45 20.05
N GLY A 504 21.97 -4.75 21.09
CA GLY A 504 22.49 -6.10 21.33
C GLY A 504 21.41 -7.13 21.66
N GLU A 505 20.36 -6.75 22.39
CA GLU A 505 19.22 -7.63 22.67
C GLU A 505 18.38 -7.90 21.41
N THR A 506 18.26 -6.91 20.54
CA THR A 506 17.61 -7.07 19.24
C THR A 506 18.40 -8.04 18.35
N GLN A 507 19.73 -7.96 18.32
CA GLN A 507 20.56 -8.92 17.61
C GLN A 507 20.42 -10.35 18.17
N LYS A 508 20.41 -10.51 19.51
CA LYS A 508 20.13 -11.80 20.15
C LYS A 508 18.75 -12.34 19.79
N LEU A 509 17.74 -11.48 19.66
CA LEU A 509 16.41 -11.89 19.22
C LEU A 509 16.40 -12.38 17.77
N MET A 510 17.14 -11.72 16.85
CA MET A 510 17.30 -12.18 15.46
C MET A 510 18.01 -13.53 15.40
N LEU A 511 19.00 -13.75 16.26
CA LEU A 511 19.64 -15.05 16.39
C LEU A 511 18.65 -16.12 16.86
N ALA A 512 17.85 -15.83 17.91
CA ALA A 512 16.82 -16.76 18.37
C ALA A 512 15.82 -17.12 17.25
N ARG A 513 15.43 -16.16 16.40
CA ARG A 513 14.61 -16.41 15.20
C ARG A 513 15.28 -17.39 14.23
N ALA A 514 16.56 -17.20 13.94
CA ALA A 514 17.32 -18.08 13.06
C ALA A 514 17.43 -19.50 13.62
N LEU A 515 17.69 -19.63 14.93
CA LEU A 515 17.79 -20.91 15.63
C LEU A 515 16.43 -21.64 15.70
N TYR A 516 15.35 -20.94 16.01
CA TYR A 516 14.01 -21.52 16.04
C TYR A 516 13.61 -22.08 14.68
N LYS A 517 13.88 -21.33 13.60
CA LYS A 517 13.60 -21.78 12.23
C LYS A 517 14.34 -23.08 11.92
N GLY A 518 15.62 -23.17 12.25
CA GLY A 518 16.54 -24.21 11.82
C GLY A 518 16.80 -24.07 10.30
N CYS A 519 17.99 -24.40 9.86
CA CYS A 519 18.39 -24.15 8.46
C CYS A 519 19.48 -25.13 8.01
N ALA A 520 19.62 -25.27 6.68
CA ALA A 520 20.71 -25.94 6.00
C ALA A 520 21.94 -25.02 5.87
N LEU A 521 21.71 -23.72 5.68
CA LEU A 521 22.72 -22.67 5.60
C LEU A 521 22.37 -21.51 6.52
N LEU A 522 23.32 -21.09 7.37
CA LEU A 522 23.19 -19.91 8.21
C LEU A 522 24.09 -18.78 7.70
N LEU A 523 23.53 -17.62 7.50
CA LEU A 523 24.24 -16.41 7.10
C LEU A 523 24.24 -15.41 8.26
N LEU A 524 25.41 -14.93 8.64
CA LEU A 524 25.57 -14.00 9.76
C LEU A 524 26.33 -12.77 9.27
N ASP A 525 25.62 -11.65 9.06
CA ASP A 525 26.18 -10.39 8.60
C ASP A 525 26.35 -9.45 9.80
N GLU A 526 27.56 -9.34 10.32
CA GLU A 526 27.95 -8.55 11.49
C GLU A 526 27.07 -8.79 12.74
N PRO A 527 26.88 -10.04 13.16
CA PRO A 527 25.88 -10.39 14.17
C PRO A 527 26.19 -9.87 15.58
N THR A 528 27.35 -9.24 15.78
CA THR A 528 27.84 -8.74 17.08
C THR A 528 28.15 -7.24 17.08
N ALA A 529 27.77 -6.50 16.04
CA ALA A 529 28.11 -5.08 15.88
C ALA A 529 27.66 -4.19 17.05
N ALA A 530 26.58 -4.55 17.74
CA ALA A 530 26.02 -3.81 18.87
C ALA A 530 26.42 -4.37 20.26
N LEU A 531 27.35 -5.36 20.31
CA LEU A 531 27.81 -5.99 21.55
C LEU A 531 29.15 -5.41 22.01
N ASP A 532 29.37 -5.39 23.34
CA ASP A 532 30.70 -5.16 23.89
C ASP A 532 31.62 -6.39 23.70
N ALA A 533 32.92 -6.21 23.91
CA ALA A 533 33.90 -7.25 23.62
C ALA A 533 33.71 -8.54 24.44
N ILE A 534 33.20 -8.47 25.68
CA ILE A 534 32.97 -9.62 26.54
C ILE A 534 31.74 -10.39 26.05
N ALA A 535 30.61 -9.70 25.85
CA ALA A 535 29.40 -10.29 25.33
C ALA A 535 29.58 -10.86 23.92
N GLU A 536 30.46 -10.24 23.13
CA GLU A 536 30.82 -10.72 21.81
C GLU A 536 31.56 -12.07 21.89
N ASN A 537 32.58 -12.21 22.73
CA ASN A 537 33.32 -13.46 22.87
C ASN A 537 32.42 -14.61 23.35
N GLU A 538 31.56 -14.36 24.34
CA GLU A 538 30.57 -15.34 24.80
C GLU A 538 29.60 -15.75 23.68
N MET A 539 29.24 -14.82 22.82
CA MET A 539 28.36 -15.10 21.69
C MET A 539 29.05 -15.97 20.63
N TYR A 540 30.34 -15.72 20.33
CA TYR A 540 31.08 -16.53 19.37
C TYR A 540 31.33 -17.95 19.86
N GLU A 541 31.59 -18.15 21.16
CA GLU A 541 31.67 -19.48 21.74
C GLU A 541 30.36 -20.24 21.54
N LYS A 542 29.21 -19.59 21.80
CA LYS A 542 27.90 -20.16 21.56
C LYS A 542 27.65 -20.45 20.08
N TYR A 543 28.02 -19.53 19.15
CA TYR A 543 27.93 -19.80 17.72
C TYR A 543 28.70 -21.05 17.32
N ASN A 544 29.92 -21.23 17.86
CA ASN A 544 30.74 -22.39 17.55
C ASN A 544 30.08 -23.71 17.96
N GLU A 545 29.46 -23.76 19.15
CA GLU A 545 28.74 -24.93 19.65
C GLU A 545 27.48 -25.22 18.83
N MET A 546 26.65 -24.20 18.59
CA MET A 546 25.34 -24.32 17.91
C MET A 546 25.45 -24.67 16.41
N LEU A 547 26.57 -24.33 15.78
CA LEU A 547 26.80 -24.54 14.34
C LEU A 547 27.54 -25.84 14.04
N THR A 548 27.77 -26.70 15.03
CA THR A 548 28.38 -28.00 14.79
C THR A 548 27.57 -28.82 13.79
N GLY A 549 28.16 -29.15 12.65
CA GLY A 549 27.53 -29.91 11.56
C GLY A 549 26.56 -29.10 10.66
N LYS A 550 26.51 -27.76 10.78
CA LYS A 550 25.77 -26.87 9.89
C LYS A 550 26.70 -26.05 9.03
N THR A 551 26.30 -25.77 7.80
CA THR A 551 27.03 -24.84 6.92
C THR A 551 26.76 -23.41 7.34
N ALA A 552 27.81 -22.60 7.49
CA ALA A 552 27.66 -21.20 7.89
C ALA A 552 28.64 -20.27 7.16
N LEU A 553 28.15 -19.05 6.83
CA LEU A 553 28.97 -17.96 6.34
C LEU A 553 28.86 -16.77 7.33
N PHE A 554 30.03 -16.34 7.82
CA PHE A 554 30.15 -15.21 8.74
C PHE A 554 30.75 -14.01 8.00
N ILE A 555 30.10 -12.87 8.08
CA ILE A 555 30.72 -11.60 7.75
C ILE A 555 31.05 -10.90 9.06
N SER A 556 32.29 -10.50 9.23
CA SER A 556 32.73 -9.75 10.39
C SER A 556 33.76 -8.69 10.01
N HIS A 557 33.59 -7.50 10.60
CA HIS A 557 34.59 -6.46 10.62
C HIS A 557 35.55 -6.63 11.81
N ARG A 558 35.24 -7.51 12.77
CA ARG A 558 36.03 -7.79 13.95
C ARG A 558 36.76 -9.11 13.74
N LEU A 559 38.03 -9.02 13.38
CA LEU A 559 38.86 -10.20 12.96
C LEU A 559 39.10 -11.20 14.08
N ALA A 560 38.97 -10.83 15.35
CA ALA A 560 39.05 -11.78 16.46
C ALA A 560 38.04 -12.93 16.33
N SER A 561 36.89 -12.65 15.71
CA SER A 561 35.82 -13.62 15.48
C SER A 561 36.07 -14.60 14.35
N THR A 562 37.04 -14.35 13.47
CA THR A 562 37.31 -15.25 12.33
C THR A 562 38.06 -16.53 12.74
N ARG A 563 38.64 -16.54 13.95
CA ARG A 563 39.48 -17.65 14.45
C ARG A 563 38.75 -18.98 14.66
N PHE A 564 37.44 -18.95 14.83
CA PHE A 564 36.62 -20.15 14.98
C PHE A 564 36.08 -20.70 13.66
N CYS A 565 36.34 -20.01 12.53
CA CYS A 565 35.96 -20.46 11.20
C CYS A 565 37.03 -21.39 10.63
N ASP A 566 36.58 -22.39 9.87
CA ASP A 566 37.47 -23.39 9.24
C ASP A 566 38.29 -22.77 8.11
N HIS A 567 37.75 -21.70 7.47
CA HIS A 567 38.35 -21.03 6.32
C HIS A 567 37.95 -19.56 6.28
N ILE A 568 38.86 -18.71 5.81
CA ILE A 568 38.69 -17.26 5.74
C ILE A 568 38.92 -16.82 4.29
N LEU A 569 38.03 -16.00 3.78
CA LEU A 569 38.15 -15.29 2.50
C LEU A 569 38.39 -13.82 2.76
N PHE A 570 39.43 -13.24 2.21
CA PHE A 570 39.68 -11.82 2.23
C PHE A 570 39.25 -11.19 0.91
N LEU A 571 38.24 -10.32 1.00
CA LEU A 571 37.62 -9.67 -0.16
C LEU A 571 38.13 -8.23 -0.26
N GLU A 572 38.67 -7.86 -1.41
CA GLU A 572 39.13 -6.52 -1.71
C GLU A 572 38.73 -6.12 -3.14
N ASN A 573 38.13 -4.93 -3.29
CA ASN A 573 37.70 -4.39 -4.59
C ASN A 573 36.84 -5.36 -5.43
N GLY A 574 35.96 -6.11 -4.79
CA GLY A 574 35.08 -7.08 -5.44
C GLY A 574 35.73 -8.40 -5.83
N LYS A 575 36.97 -8.69 -5.39
CA LYS A 575 37.72 -9.92 -5.67
C LYS A 575 38.19 -10.58 -4.39
N ILE A 576 38.28 -11.91 -4.41
CA ILE A 576 38.99 -12.66 -3.35
C ILE A 576 40.49 -12.55 -3.64
N THR A 577 41.23 -11.91 -2.75
CA THR A 577 42.67 -11.69 -2.88
C THR A 577 43.48 -12.66 -2.05
N GLU A 578 42.92 -13.13 -0.92
CA GLU A 578 43.55 -14.10 -0.03
C GLU A 578 42.53 -15.10 0.47
N GLU A 579 42.90 -16.36 0.62
CA GLU A 579 42.08 -17.42 1.20
C GLU A 579 42.92 -18.42 1.99
N GLY A 580 42.45 -18.86 3.15
CA GLY A 580 43.16 -19.81 3.99
C GLY A 580 42.62 -19.86 5.42
N THR A 581 43.33 -20.56 6.30
CA THR A 581 43.11 -20.53 7.75
C THR A 581 43.69 -19.23 8.35
N HIS A 582 43.31 -18.91 9.58
CA HIS A 582 43.87 -17.76 10.29
C HIS A 582 45.42 -17.80 10.36
N GLU A 583 45.98 -18.99 10.64
CA GLU A 583 47.40 -19.19 10.78
C GLU A 583 48.12 -19.01 9.44
N GLU A 584 47.57 -19.51 8.35
CA GLU A 584 48.13 -19.38 7.00
C GLU A 584 48.15 -17.91 6.56
N LEU A 585 47.01 -17.21 6.67
CA LEU A 585 46.89 -15.80 6.27
C LEU A 585 47.77 -14.86 7.13
N MET A 586 47.97 -15.17 8.41
CA MET A 586 48.92 -14.43 9.26
C MET A 586 50.38 -14.63 8.85
N GLN A 587 50.73 -15.81 8.31
CA GLN A 587 52.09 -16.08 7.82
C GLN A 587 52.36 -15.42 6.46
N GLU A 588 51.34 -15.29 5.62
CA GLU A 588 51.44 -14.62 4.32
C GLU A 588 51.74 -13.11 4.44
N ASN A 589 51.45 -12.51 5.61
CA ASN A 589 51.61 -11.07 5.86
C ASN A 589 50.94 -10.17 4.82
N GLY A 590 49.80 -10.61 4.28
CA GLY A 590 48.96 -9.89 3.31
C GLY A 590 48.02 -8.88 3.96
N GLY A 591 46.99 -8.48 3.21
CA GLY A 591 45.98 -7.53 3.64
C GLY A 591 45.18 -7.98 4.87
N TYR A 592 44.91 -9.31 4.98
CA TYR A 592 44.29 -9.88 6.17
C TYR A 592 45.16 -9.70 7.42
N ALA A 593 46.45 -10.03 7.34
CA ALA A 593 47.37 -9.90 8.46
C ALA A 593 47.56 -8.44 8.88
N GLU A 594 47.66 -7.50 7.93
CA GLU A 594 47.77 -6.09 8.19
C GLU A 594 46.50 -5.58 8.94
N MET A 595 45.32 -5.92 8.44
CA MET A 595 44.06 -5.55 9.05
C MET A 595 43.89 -6.13 10.46
N PHE A 596 44.33 -7.40 10.68
CA PHE A 596 44.31 -8.05 11.98
C PHE A 596 45.25 -7.36 12.98
N LEU A 597 46.45 -7.01 12.57
CA LEU A 597 47.43 -6.33 13.42
C LEU A 597 46.96 -4.91 13.81
N VAL A 598 46.37 -4.19 12.90
CA VAL A 598 45.79 -2.86 13.18
C VAL A 598 44.70 -2.99 14.24
N GLN A 599 43.77 -3.90 14.08
CA GLN A 599 42.69 -4.08 15.06
C GLN A 599 43.20 -4.55 16.42
N SER A 600 44.15 -5.47 16.44
CA SER A 600 44.73 -6.02 17.68
C SER A 600 45.48 -4.98 18.51
N ARG A 601 46.06 -3.94 17.88
CA ARG A 601 46.71 -2.83 18.59
C ARG A 601 45.70 -1.99 19.36
N TYR A 602 44.57 -1.65 18.75
CA TYR A 602 43.49 -0.89 19.42
C TYR A 602 42.99 -1.63 20.66
N TYR A 603 42.76 -2.95 20.58
CA TYR A 603 42.31 -3.73 21.73
C TYR A 603 43.33 -3.85 22.85
N LYS A 604 44.64 -3.83 22.52
CA LYS A 604 45.70 -3.85 23.54
C LYS A 604 45.86 -2.51 24.23
N GLU A 605 45.69 -1.40 23.52
CA GLU A 605 45.76 -0.04 24.07
C GLU A 605 44.57 0.27 24.96
N GLU A 606 43.35 -0.12 24.57
CA GLU A 606 42.14 0.03 25.41
C GLU A 606 42.20 -0.86 26.67
N GLY A 607 42.70 -2.09 26.55
CA GLY A 607 42.90 -2.99 27.69
C GLY A 607 43.96 -2.47 28.68
N ALA A 608 45.02 -1.81 28.20
CA ALA A 608 46.03 -1.20 29.04
C ALA A 608 45.50 0.05 29.79
N GLN A 609 44.73 0.92 29.11
CA GLN A 609 44.13 2.09 29.73
C GLN A 609 43.06 1.74 30.78
N SER A 610 42.22 0.74 30.52
CA SER A 610 41.24 0.28 31.50
C SER A 610 41.89 -0.40 32.74
N HIS A 611 43.05 -1.00 32.62
CA HIS A 611 43.83 -1.52 33.75
C HIS A 611 44.51 -0.40 34.58
N GLU A 612 45.00 0.66 33.91
CA GLU A 612 45.57 1.82 34.61
C GLU A 612 44.51 2.65 35.34
N GLU A 613 43.34 2.83 34.77
CA GLU A 613 42.21 3.52 35.45
C GLU A 613 41.67 2.71 36.63
N HIS A 614 41.68 1.36 36.55
CA HIS A 614 41.26 0.50 37.68
C HIS A 614 42.30 0.47 38.80
N MET A 615 43.58 0.64 38.49
CA MET A 615 44.64 0.70 39.50
C MET A 615 44.85 2.12 40.09
N ALA A 616 44.40 3.18 39.40
CA ALA A 616 44.45 4.55 39.88
C ALA A 616 43.24 4.96 40.73
N GLY A 617 42.22 4.10 40.81
CA GLY A 617 40.99 4.28 41.58
C GLY A 617 40.90 3.51 42.90
N ILE A 618 42.00 2.86 43.36
CA ILE A 618 42.11 2.18 44.67
C ILE A 618 42.90 3.05 45.65
#